data_ac72b9e869c54d8b71ded38cf2139f35
#
_entry.id   ac72b9e869c54d8b71ded38cf2139f35
#
_cell.length_a   1.000
_cell.length_b   1.000
_cell.length_c   1.000
_cell.angle_alpha   90.00
_cell.angle_beta   90.00
_cell.angle_gamma   90.00
#
_symmetry.space_group_name_H-M   'P 1'
#
loop_
_entity.id
_entity.type
_entity.pdbx_description
1 polymer ?
#
loop_
_entity_poly.entity_id
_entity_poly.type
_entity_poly.pdbx_seq_one_letter_code
_entity_poly.pdbx_strand_id
1 'polypeptide(L)'
;NPVQKFYTGKQEPITTKSFDTKKEELEWVAKCIENDIKQEKVAPEEIVVITLNTETMKRDFVYLQDLLYYQGIFASIPGIDANRDVFKKEGYVTLSTVPKAKGNEAFKVYVIGFDYLYKAISEVSIRNKAFVSISRAKGWCILTGCGDDMKRAQKEIKHTLDNVPN
;
A
#
# COMPACT_ATOMS: atom_id res chain seq x y z
N ASN A 1 13.77 -11.22 8.66
CA ASN A 1 12.61 -11.45 7.79
C ASN A 1 11.51 -10.44 8.11
N PRO A 2 11.11 -9.59 7.14
CA PRO A 2 10.07 -8.58 7.39
C PRO A 2 8.74 -9.18 7.86
N VAL A 3 8.42 -10.37 7.41
CA VAL A 3 7.18 -11.06 7.79
C VAL A 3 7.19 -11.40 9.29
N GLN A 4 8.30 -11.91 9.79
CA GLN A 4 8.41 -12.27 11.21
C GLN A 4 8.37 -11.05 12.13
N LYS A 5 8.91 -9.92 11.67
CA LYS A 5 8.97 -8.67 12.45
C LYS A 5 7.59 -8.18 12.88
N PHE A 6 6.57 -8.48 12.09
CA PHE A 6 5.21 -7.96 12.31
C PHE A 6 4.24 -8.97 12.92
N TYR A 7 4.69 -10.18 13.17
CA TYR A 7 3.80 -11.24 13.65
C TYR A 7 3.63 -11.15 15.17
N THR A 8 2.72 -10.27 15.60
CA THR A 8 2.56 -9.96 17.04
C THR A 8 1.17 -10.21 17.60
N GLY A 9 0.36 -11.11 17.06
CA GLY A 9 -0.93 -11.38 17.70
C GLY A 9 -2.04 -11.88 16.80
N LYS A 10 -3.29 -11.61 17.19
CA LYS A 10 -4.52 -12.21 16.62
C LYS A 10 -4.87 -11.78 15.20
N GLN A 11 -4.26 -10.71 14.68
CA GLN A 11 -4.48 -10.27 13.29
C GLN A 11 -3.19 -10.47 12.51
N GLU A 12 -3.33 -11.00 11.30
CA GLU A 12 -2.19 -11.12 10.40
C GLU A 12 -1.68 -9.73 10.04
N PRO A 13 -0.39 -9.44 10.23
CA PRO A 13 0.17 -8.12 9.94
C PRO A 13 0.23 -7.83 8.44
N ILE A 14 0.16 -8.87 7.60
CA ILE A 14 0.07 -8.73 6.16
C ILE A 14 -1.25 -9.35 5.72
N THR A 15 -2.11 -8.53 5.12
CA THR A 15 -3.38 -8.99 4.56
C THR A 15 -3.44 -8.68 3.07
N THR A 16 -4.22 -9.45 2.33
CA THR A 16 -4.37 -9.28 0.89
C THR A 16 -5.82 -9.21 0.51
N LYS A 17 -6.14 -8.47 -0.54
CA LYS A 17 -7.49 -8.44 -1.09
C LYS A 17 -7.47 -8.23 -2.59
N SER A 18 -8.30 -8.97 -3.32
CA SER A 18 -8.43 -8.84 -4.76
C SER A 18 -9.78 -8.25 -5.13
N PHE A 19 -9.80 -7.54 -6.26
CA PHE A 19 -10.98 -6.85 -6.78
C PHE A 19 -11.11 -7.15 -8.28
N ASP A 20 -12.30 -6.96 -8.82
CA ASP A 20 -12.51 -7.10 -10.25
C ASP A 20 -12.02 -5.89 -11.02
N THR A 21 -12.10 -4.68 -10.44
CA THR A 21 -11.71 -3.45 -11.09
C THR A 21 -10.81 -2.59 -10.21
N LYS A 22 -10.01 -1.73 -10.87
CA LYS A 22 -9.18 -0.74 -10.16
C LYS A 22 -10.03 0.23 -9.35
N LYS A 23 -11.19 0.61 -9.86
CA LYS A 23 -12.11 1.51 -9.17
C LYS A 23 -12.54 0.93 -7.83
N GLU A 24 -12.94 -0.33 -7.82
CA GLU A 24 -13.35 -1.03 -6.59
C GLU A 24 -12.18 -1.13 -5.60
N GLU A 25 -10.99 -1.43 -6.10
CA GLU A 25 -9.78 -1.48 -5.28
C GLU A 25 -9.55 -0.16 -4.56
N LEU A 26 -9.54 0.95 -5.31
CA LEU A 26 -9.25 2.27 -4.75
C LEU A 26 -10.36 2.75 -3.81
N GLU A 27 -11.62 2.48 -4.12
CA GLU A 27 -12.74 2.81 -3.24
C GLU A 27 -12.64 2.06 -1.90
N TRP A 28 -12.26 0.80 -1.95
CA TRP A 28 -12.07 -0.01 -0.74
C TRP A 28 -10.90 0.52 0.10
N VAL A 29 -9.78 0.84 -0.53
CA VAL A 29 -8.62 1.41 0.17
C VAL A 29 -8.98 2.73 0.84
N ALA A 30 -9.72 3.60 0.13
CA ALA A 30 -10.17 4.88 0.71
C ALA A 30 -11.03 4.67 1.96
N LYS A 31 -11.93 3.70 1.92
CA LYS A 31 -12.79 3.39 3.08
C LYS A 31 -11.99 2.80 4.25
N CYS A 32 -11.01 1.97 3.96
CA CYS A 32 -10.13 1.42 5.00
C CYS A 32 -9.33 2.53 5.68
N ILE A 33 -8.80 3.47 4.90
CA ILE A 33 -8.05 4.61 5.43
C ILE A 33 -8.97 5.49 6.30
N GLU A 34 -10.20 5.70 5.87
CA GLU A 34 -11.17 6.44 6.68
C GLU A 34 -11.39 5.77 8.02
N ASN A 35 -11.57 4.45 8.02
CA ASN A 35 -11.73 3.69 9.26
C ASN A 35 -10.47 3.77 10.14
N ASP A 36 -9.30 3.66 9.54
CA ASP A 36 -8.03 3.78 10.27
C ASP A 36 -7.93 5.10 11.03
N ILE A 37 -8.30 6.19 10.39
CA ILE A 37 -8.20 7.53 10.96
C ILE A 37 -9.32 7.81 11.94
N LYS A 38 -10.57 7.57 11.54
CA LYS A 38 -11.75 7.98 12.30
C LYS A 38 -12.07 7.02 13.45
N GLN A 39 -11.92 5.72 13.24
CA GLN A 39 -12.25 4.71 14.26
C GLN A 39 -11.02 4.26 15.04
N GLU A 40 -9.94 3.92 14.35
CA GLU A 40 -8.73 3.38 14.96
C GLU A 40 -7.77 4.47 15.44
N LYS A 41 -8.07 5.74 15.14
CA LYS A 41 -7.29 6.91 15.59
C LYS A 41 -5.84 6.90 15.12
N VAL A 42 -5.57 6.31 13.96
CA VAL A 42 -4.24 6.37 13.34
C VAL A 42 -4.04 7.77 12.78
N ALA A 43 -2.89 8.37 13.07
CA ALA A 43 -2.56 9.69 12.52
C ALA A 43 -2.39 9.59 10.99
N PRO A 44 -2.94 10.53 10.20
CA PRO A 44 -2.82 10.46 8.74
C PRO A 44 -1.39 10.32 8.23
N GLU A 45 -0.42 11.01 8.82
CA GLU A 45 0.98 10.93 8.44
C GLU A 45 1.62 9.55 8.70
N GLU A 46 0.96 8.69 9.47
CA GLU A 46 1.39 7.32 9.71
C GLU A 46 0.78 6.31 8.73
N ILE A 47 0.11 6.80 7.68
CA ILE A 47 -0.49 5.96 6.64
C ILE A 47 0.16 6.32 5.30
N VAL A 48 0.70 5.31 4.63
CA VAL A 48 1.34 5.46 3.32
C VAL A 48 0.69 4.49 2.35
N VAL A 49 0.36 4.98 1.16
CA VAL A 49 -0.08 4.15 0.04
C VAL A 49 1.03 4.12 -0.99
N ILE A 50 1.48 2.93 -1.34
CA ILE A 50 2.52 2.72 -2.34
C ILE A 50 1.89 2.00 -3.52
N THR A 51 2.21 2.41 -4.75
CA THR A 51 1.78 1.67 -5.94
C THR A 51 2.96 0.96 -6.58
N LEU A 52 2.74 -0.30 -6.98
CA LEU A 52 3.72 -1.01 -7.80
C LEU A 52 3.61 -0.64 -9.28
N ASN A 53 2.44 -0.14 -9.71
CA ASN A 53 2.21 0.21 -11.11
C ASN A 53 2.48 1.69 -11.35
N THR A 54 3.71 1.99 -11.76
CA THR A 54 4.12 3.37 -12.03
C THR A 54 3.49 3.95 -13.31
N GLU A 55 3.03 3.09 -14.23
CA GLU A 55 2.41 3.55 -15.48
C GLU A 55 1.06 4.23 -15.24
N THR A 56 0.28 3.74 -14.26
CA THR A 56 -1.04 4.29 -13.94
C THR A 56 -1.03 5.13 -12.66
N MET A 57 0.12 5.36 -12.07
CA MET A 57 0.29 5.98 -10.76
C MET A 57 -0.44 7.32 -10.64
N LYS A 58 -0.23 8.23 -11.59
CA LYS A 58 -0.83 9.56 -11.51
C LYS A 58 -2.36 9.50 -11.53
N ARG A 59 -2.92 8.72 -12.44
CA ARG A 59 -4.37 8.53 -12.54
C ARG A 59 -4.94 7.93 -11.26
N ASP A 60 -4.31 6.88 -10.76
CA ASP A 60 -4.80 6.15 -9.60
C ASP A 60 -4.68 7.01 -8.33
N PHE A 61 -3.59 7.72 -8.16
CA PHE A 61 -3.38 8.55 -6.98
C PHE A 61 -4.27 9.80 -6.97
N VAL A 62 -4.50 10.42 -8.14
CA VAL A 62 -5.42 11.56 -8.21
C VAL A 62 -6.84 11.12 -7.85
N TYR A 63 -7.26 9.95 -8.34
CA TYR A 63 -8.56 9.40 -8.01
C TYR A 63 -8.68 9.09 -6.50
N LEU A 64 -7.68 8.43 -5.96
CA LEU A 64 -7.65 8.11 -4.52
C LEU A 64 -7.62 9.37 -3.66
N GLN A 65 -6.84 10.37 -4.05
CA GLN A 65 -6.77 11.66 -3.37
C GLN A 65 -8.14 12.32 -3.33
N ASP A 66 -8.89 12.29 -4.43
CA ASP A 66 -10.24 12.85 -4.50
C ASP A 66 -11.20 12.08 -3.59
N LEU A 67 -11.15 10.74 -3.60
CA LEU A 67 -11.98 9.93 -2.72
C LEU A 67 -11.73 10.28 -1.25
N LEU A 68 -10.47 10.41 -0.87
CA LEU A 68 -10.09 10.75 0.50
C LEU A 68 -10.54 12.16 0.87
N TYR A 69 -10.40 13.11 -0.05
CA TYR A 69 -10.84 14.48 0.17
C TYR A 69 -12.34 14.55 0.48
N TYR A 70 -13.18 13.81 -0.27
CA TYR A 70 -14.62 13.76 0.01
C TYR A 70 -14.93 13.10 1.35
N GLN A 71 -14.03 12.32 1.89
CA GLN A 71 -14.16 11.74 3.23
C GLN A 71 -13.59 12.65 4.33
N GLY A 72 -13.12 13.85 3.97
CA GLY A 72 -12.53 14.80 4.92
C GLY A 72 -11.07 14.48 5.24
N ILE A 73 -10.39 13.71 4.40
CA ILE A 73 -9.02 13.29 4.61
C ILE A 73 -8.12 13.89 3.54
N PHE A 74 -7.03 14.54 3.98
CA PHE A 74 -6.06 15.11 3.05
C PHE A 74 -4.97 14.08 2.72
N ALA A 75 -4.57 14.06 1.46
CA ALA A 75 -3.49 13.19 0.99
C ALA A 75 -2.54 14.01 0.11
N SER A 76 -1.24 13.71 0.22
CA SER A 76 -0.21 14.35 -0.60
C SER A 76 0.46 13.33 -1.51
N ILE A 77 0.90 13.80 -2.68
CA ILE A 77 1.61 12.99 -3.65
C ILE A 77 3.00 13.63 -3.85
N PRO A 78 4.01 13.21 -3.07
CA PRO A 78 5.35 13.82 -3.15
C PRO A 78 5.92 13.80 -4.56
N GLY A 79 6.35 14.98 -5.02
CA GLY A 79 6.88 15.17 -6.38
C GLY A 79 5.83 15.52 -7.42
N ILE A 80 4.54 15.52 -7.06
CA ILE A 80 3.44 15.94 -7.95
C ILE A 80 2.74 17.17 -7.36
N ASP A 81 2.17 17.05 -6.16
CA ASP A 81 1.47 18.16 -5.52
C ASP A 81 2.22 18.73 -4.30
N ALA A 82 3.38 18.16 -3.98
CA ALA A 82 4.18 18.58 -2.85
C ALA A 82 5.68 18.50 -3.22
N ASN A 83 6.51 19.20 -2.44
CA ASN A 83 7.95 19.12 -2.61
C ASN A 83 8.41 17.67 -2.40
N ARG A 84 9.21 17.15 -3.35
CA ARG A 84 9.70 15.77 -3.29
C ARG A 84 10.60 15.50 -2.09
N ASP A 85 11.19 16.55 -1.49
CA ASP A 85 12.03 16.41 -0.30
C ASP A 85 11.21 16.20 0.97
N VAL A 86 9.90 16.49 0.93
CA VAL A 86 8.99 16.29 2.05
C VAL A 86 8.17 15.04 1.76
N PHE A 87 8.55 13.92 2.37
CA PHE A 87 7.81 12.67 2.19
C PHE A 87 6.55 12.64 3.06
N LYS A 88 6.70 12.84 4.35
CA LYS A 88 5.57 12.87 5.29
C LYS A 88 5.21 14.32 5.63
N LYS A 89 3.92 14.60 5.61
CA LYS A 89 3.38 15.91 5.99
C LYS A 89 2.33 15.68 7.08
N GLU A 90 2.47 16.40 8.20
CA GLU A 90 1.53 16.28 9.31
C GLU A 90 0.10 16.54 8.84
N GLY A 91 -0.80 15.63 9.21
CA GLY A 91 -2.20 15.68 8.83
C GLY A 91 -2.52 15.12 7.44
N TYR A 92 -1.53 14.59 6.71
CA TYR A 92 -1.73 14.08 5.35
C TYR A 92 -1.33 12.62 5.23
N VAL A 93 -2.18 11.85 4.55
CA VAL A 93 -1.81 10.50 4.06
C VAL A 93 -0.83 10.68 2.89
N THR A 94 0.20 9.87 2.82
CA THR A 94 1.19 9.95 1.74
C THR A 94 0.90 8.91 0.66
N LEU A 95 0.79 9.37 -0.60
CA LEU A 95 0.64 8.51 -1.76
C LEU A 95 1.95 8.55 -2.55
N SER A 96 2.67 7.44 -2.64
CA SER A 96 4.03 7.47 -3.19
C SER A 96 4.36 6.24 -4.01
N THR A 97 5.39 6.36 -4.84
CA THR A 97 6.01 5.21 -5.52
C THR A 97 7.08 4.61 -4.61
N VAL A 98 7.47 3.36 -4.89
CA VAL A 98 8.45 2.65 -4.06
C VAL A 98 9.77 3.41 -3.89
N PRO A 99 10.40 3.99 -4.94
CA PRO A 99 11.66 4.73 -4.77
C PRO A 99 11.54 5.92 -3.82
N LYS A 100 10.39 6.61 -3.79
CA LYS A 100 10.15 7.73 -2.89
C LYS A 100 9.85 7.28 -1.47
N ALA A 101 9.23 6.13 -1.34
CA ALA A 101 8.92 5.55 -0.03
C ALA A 101 10.15 4.94 0.65
N LYS A 102 11.20 4.64 -0.12
CA LYS A 102 12.41 3.98 0.40
C LYS A 102 13.05 4.83 1.51
N GLY A 103 13.30 4.21 2.66
CA GLY A 103 13.84 4.88 3.83
C GLY A 103 12.81 5.50 4.74
N ASN A 104 11.53 5.55 4.33
CA ASN A 104 10.45 6.13 5.12
C ASN A 104 9.48 5.03 5.58
N GLU A 105 9.47 4.75 6.87
CA GLU A 105 8.57 3.75 7.46
C GLU A 105 7.28 4.41 7.92
N ALA A 106 6.18 3.64 7.95
CA ALA A 106 4.87 4.08 8.42
C ALA A 106 4.21 2.98 9.23
N PHE A 107 3.31 3.35 10.13
CA PHE A 107 2.58 2.38 10.93
C PHE A 107 1.72 1.46 10.06
N LYS A 108 1.05 2.04 9.06
CA LYS A 108 0.19 1.27 8.16
C LYS A 108 0.52 1.58 6.70
N VAL A 109 0.76 0.54 5.93
CA VAL A 109 1.12 0.65 4.51
C VAL A 109 0.11 -0.11 3.67
N TYR A 110 -0.45 0.55 2.68
CA TYR A 110 -1.26 -0.05 1.62
C TYR A 110 -0.41 -0.13 0.37
N VAL A 111 -0.26 -1.33 -0.20
CA VAL A 111 0.44 -1.50 -1.47
C VAL A 111 -0.62 -1.83 -2.52
N ILE A 112 -0.94 -0.85 -3.36
CA ILE A 112 -1.94 -1.01 -4.42
C ILE A 112 -1.28 -1.46 -5.73
N GLY A 113 -2.08 -2.01 -6.64
CA GLY A 113 -1.56 -2.50 -7.91
C GLY A 113 -0.60 -3.66 -7.73
N PHE A 114 -0.80 -4.49 -6.71
CA PHE A 114 0.09 -5.61 -6.40
C PHE A 114 0.04 -6.68 -7.50
N ASP A 115 -1.04 -6.72 -8.30
CA ASP A 115 -1.15 -7.57 -9.48
C ASP A 115 -0.08 -7.25 -10.54
N TYR A 116 0.49 -6.05 -10.51
CA TYR A 116 1.57 -5.67 -11.43
C TYR A 116 2.83 -6.53 -11.25
N LEU A 117 2.91 -7.28 -10.15
CA LEU A 117 3.97 -8.25 -9.89
C LEU A 117 4.20 -9.21 -11.07
N TYR A 118 3.13 -9.54 -11.80
CA TYR A 118 3.17 -10.48 -12.93
C TYR A 118 3.10 -9.81 -14.30
N LYS A 119 3.00 -8.48 -14.32
CA LYS A 119 2.87 -7.70 -15.57
C LYS A 119 4.15 -6.96 -15.94
N ALA A 120 5.06 -6.82 -14.99
CA ALA A 120 6.29 -6.08 -15.20
C ALA A 120 7.27 -6.85 -16.10
N ILE A 121 8.01 -6.11 -16.93
CA ILE A 121 9.02 -6.67 -17.83
C ILE A 121 10.12 -7.39 -17.04
N SER A 122 10.49 -6.86 -15.89
CA SER A 122 11.52 -7.47 -15.02
C SER A 122 10.89 -7.95 -13.72
N GLU A 123 10.68 -9.25 -13.61
CA GLU A 123 10.13 -9.86 -12.38
C GLU A 123 11.02 -9.65 -11.16
N VAL A 124 12.34 -9.70 -11.34
CA VAL A 124 13.28 -9.51 -10.23
C VAL A 124 13.15 -8.09 -9.66
N SER A 125 13.14 -7.09 -10.54
CA SER A 125 13.02 -5.69 -10.13
C SER A 125 11.72 -5.41 -9.41
N ILE A 126 10.58 -5.88 -9.96
CA ILE A 126 9.27 -5.64 -9.34
C ILE A 126 9.12 -6.40 -8.02
N ARG A 127 9.67 -7.60 -7.91
CA ARG A 127 9.64 -8.35 -6.65
C ARG A 127 10.45 -7.67 -5.56
N ASN A 128 11.60 -7.09 -5.92
CA ASN A 128 12.39 -6.30 -4.99
C ASN A 128 11.63 -5.06 -4.52
N LYS A 129 10.93 -4.38 -5.43
CA LYS A 129 10.09 -3.24 -5.10
C LYS A 129 8.95 -3.64 -4.16
N ALA A 130 8.29 -4.76 -4.45
CA ALA A 130 7.23 -5.28 -3.59
C ALA A 130 7.76 -5.59 -2.18
N PHE A 131 8.91 -6.24 -2.08
CA PHE A 131 9.55 -6.53 -0.80
C PHE A 131 9.88 -5.26 -0.02
N VAL A 132 10.46 -4.26 -0.69
CA VAL A 132 10.77 -2.97 -0.06
C VAL A 132 9.48 -2.29 0.44
N SER A 133 8.41 -2.33 -0.37
CA SER A 133 7.13 -1.75 0.02
C SER A 133 6.57 -2.38 1.29
N ILE A 134 6.56 -3.70 1.36
CA ILE A 134 6.08 -4.44 2.52
C ILE A 134 6.93 -4.10 3.75
N SER A 135 8.23 -3.96 3.58
CA SER A 135 9.15 -3.67 4.69
C SER A 135 9.02 -2.24 5.25
N ARG A 136 8.27 -1.37 4.58
CA ARG A 136 8.01 -0.01 5.10
C ARG A 136 6.98 -0.01 6.23
N ALA A 137 6.20 -1.07 6.40
CA ALA A 137 5.18 -1.13 7.45
C ALA A 137 5.79 -1.48 8.80
N LYS A 138 5.54 -0.65 9.81
CA LYS A 138 5.90 -0.94 11.19
C LYS A 138 4.85 -1.79 11.88
N GLY A 139 3.58 -1.63 11.51
CA GLY A 139 2.45 -2.34 12.10
C GLY A 139 1.73 -3.21 11.09
N TRP A 140 1.00 -2.61 10.17
CA TRP A 140 0.13 -3.34 9.23
C TRP A 140 0.49 -3.05 7.79
N CYS A 141 0.39 -4.09 6.96
CA CYS A 141 0.59 -3.99 5.52
C CYS A 141 -0.59 -4.64 4.81
N ILE A 142 -1.26 -3.90 3.92
CA ILE A 142 -2.40 -4.39 3.15
C ILE A 142 -2.02 -4.36 1.67
N LEU A 143 -2.10 -5.51 1.01
CA LEU A 143 -1.75 -5.67 -0.39
C LEU A 143 -3.04 -5.80 -1.20
N THR A 144 -3.26 -4.91 -2.17
CA THR A 144 -4.46 -4.93 -3.01
C THR A 144 -4.11 -4.96 -4.48
N GLY A 145 -5.02 -5.48 -5.28
CA GLY A 145 -4.88 -5.51 -6.72
C GLY A 145 -6.13 -6.02 -7.40
N CYS A 146 -6.08 -6.17 -8.71
CA CYS A 146 -7.23 -6.54 -9.53
C CYS A 146 -6.97 -7.82 -10.33
N GLY A 147 -8.06 -8.54 -10.60
CA GLY A 147 -8.08 -9.64 -11.57
C GLY A 147 -7.35 -10.88 -11.12
N ASP A 148 -7.11 -11.77 -12.07
CA ASP A 148 -6.54 -13.09 -11.81
C ASP A 148 -5.08 -13.01 -11.32
N ASP A 149 -4.34 -12.00 -11.77
CA ASP A 149 -2.96 -11.80 -11.31
C ASP A 149 -2.93 -11.47 -9.81
N MET A 150 -3.92 -10.74 -9.30
CA MET A 150 -3.99 -10.50 -7.86
C MET A 150 -4.35 -11.76 -7.09
N LYS A 151 -5.23 -12.60 -7.63
CA LYS A 151 -5.55 -13.89 -7.01
C LYS A 151 -4.33 -14.80 -6.97
N ARG A 152 -3.50 -14.76 -8.02
CA ARG A 152 -2.24 -15.47 -8.07
C ARG A 152 -1.29 -14.96 -7.00
N ALA A 153 -1.18 -13.65 -6.86
CA ALA A 153 -0.35 -13.02 -5.83
C ALA A 153 -0.81 -13.41 -4.43
N GLN A 154 -2.12 -13.46 -4.19
CA GLN A 154 -2.67 -13.88 -2.89
C GLN A 154 -2.24 -15.29 -2.52
N LYS A 155 -2.26 -16.22 -3.48
CA LYS A 155 -1.82 -17.60 -3.25
C LYS A 155 -0.33 -17.66 -2.92
N GLU A 156 0.48 -16.88 -3.63
CA GLU A 156 1.92 -16.84 -3.41
C GLU A 156 2.25 -16.27 -2.02
N ILE A 157 1.58 -15.19 -1.63
CA ILE A 157 1.76 -14.57 -0.31
C ILE A 157 1.32 -15.53 0.80
N LYS A 158 0.16 -16.16 0.64
CA LYS A 158 -0.34 -17.13 1.63
C LYS A 158 0.66 -18.29 1.79
N HIS A 159 1.16 -18.83 0.69
CA HIS A 159 2.14 -19.91 0.74
C HIS A 159 3.41 -19.48 1.48
N THR A 160 3.89 -18.28 1.20
CA THR A 160 5.08 -17.73 1.87
C THR A 160 4.85 -17.57 3.37
N LEU A 161 3.70 -17.02 3.77
CA LEU A 161 3.36 -16.83 5.19
C LEU A 161 3.20 -18.16 5.94
N ASP A 162 2.56 -19.15 5.31
CA ASP A 162 2.35 -20.48 5.90
C ASP A 162 3.67 -21.23 6.12
N ASN A 163 4.71 -20.89 5.38
CA ASN A 163 6.01 -21.52 5.46
C ASN A 163 7.07 -20.70 6.21
N VAL A 164 6.68 -19.61 6.87
CA VAL A 164 7.59 -18.83 7.70
C VAL A 164 7.88 -19.59 8.99
N PRO A 165 9.15 -19.82 9.35
CA PRO A 165 9.49 -20.50 10.62
C PRO A 165 9.04 -19.68 11.83
N ASN A 166 8.49 -20.35 12.80
CA ASN A 166 8.09 -19.74 14.07
C ASN A 166 9.32 -19.42 14.93
#